data_f7e961ddec46fa9b957c47cd18447bb4
#
_entry.id   f7e961ddec46fa9b957c47cd18447bb4
#
_cell.length_a   1.000
_cell.length_b   1.000
_cell.length_c   1.000
_cell.angle_alpha   90.00
_cell.angle_beta   90.00
_cell.angle_gamma   90.00
#
_symmetry.space_group_name_H-M   'P 1'
#
loop_
_entity.id
_entity.type
_entity.pdbx_description
1 polymer ?
#
loop_
_entity_poly.entity_id
_entity_poly.type
_entity_poly.pdbx_seq_one_letter_code
_entity_poly.pdbx_strand_id
1 'polypeptide(L)'
;MSMPVYKDEKRNTWFCKCNYKDWLGESKSKMKRGFATKKEAQQWERDFIQKQSASMDMKFASFVEVYFEDKAPRLKERSIMTKRTLFETKIIPYFGEKQMNEITAVDIIKWQNALLNQDYKPTYLRMIQNQMTALFNHAEKFYDLKDNPCKKVDKMGRPNAKELNFWTKDEYEQFIQCFSPEEEMYRIIFQMLFWLGCRVGELLALTSQDIDFENGTVNISKTYYRRNQTDYITPRKTESSNRKITIPKFLAEEIKDFVDRQYGLTTEDRIFPITDRAIQKKMKQKTEQAKLKPIRVHDLRHSHIALLIEKGMQPLVIAQRVGHDSVNTTMNIYGHLYPNKQKQVADLLNAEATGELESNLVDMATEMRFRKAGGWS
;
A
#
# COMPACT_ATOMS: atom_id res chain seq x y z
N MET A 1 33.58 36.91 -7.36
CA MET A 1 34.40 36.12 -6.41
C MET A 1 35.82 36.00 -7.00
N SER A 2 36.87 36.35 -6.20
CA SER A 2 38.26 36.29 -6.63
C SER A 2 38.66 34.83 -6.88
N MET A 3 39.14 34.54 -8.09
CA MET A 3 39.63 33.19 -8.45
C MET A 3 41.03 33.00 -7.84
N PRO A 4 41.25 32.03 -6.96
CA PRO A 4 42.52 31.88 -6.25
C PRO A 4 43.52 31.05 -7.04
N VAL A 5 44.06 31.66 -8.09
CA VAL A 5 45.17 31.11 -8.91
C VAL A 5 46.43 31.91 -8.62
N TYR A 6 47.51 31.25 -8.24
CA TYR A 6 48.76 31.84 -7.80
C TYR A 6 49.93 31.37 -8.65
N LYS A 7 50.98 32.23 -8.78
CA LYS A 7 52.23 31.90 -9.44
C LYS A 7 53.19 31.31 -8.44
N ASP A 8 53.78 30.16 -8.73
CA ASP A 8 54.91 29.58 -7.99
C ASP A 8 56.19 30.08 -8.63
N GLU A 9 56.77 31.14 -8.04
CA GLU A 9 57.96 31.83 -8.60
C GLU A 9 59.20 30.94 -8.62
N LYS A 10 59.30 29.96 -7.65
CA LYS A 10 60.44 29.04 -7.58
C LYS A 10 60.44 28.01 -8.72
N ARG A 11 59.29 27.65 -9.19
CA ARG A 11 59.12 26.63 -10.27
C ARG A 11 58.67 27.23 -11.58
N ASN A 12 58.46 28.52 -11.66
CA ASN A 12 57.92 29.26 -12.80
C ASN A 12 56.62 28.62 -13.36
N THR A 13 55.78 28.08 -12.48
CA THR A 13 54.49 27.43 -12.82
C THR A 13 53.35 28.09 -12.07
N TRP A 14 52.14 27.74 -12.45
CA TRP A 14 50.94 28.21 -11.74
C TRP A 14 50.33 27.11 -10.90
N PHE A 15 49.66 27.49 -9.81
CA PHE A 15 48.85 26.57 -8.99
C PHE A 15 47.50 27.19 -8.62
N CYS A 16 46.53 26.32 -8.41
CA CYS A 16 45.21 26.70 -7.98
C CYS A 16 44.92 26.08 -6.59
N LYS A 17 44.36 26.89 -5.69
CA LYS A 17 43.81 26.39 -4.40
C LYS A 17 42.36 26.82 -4.37
N CYS A 18 41.44 25.86 -4.58
CA CYS A 18 40.00 26.09 -4.56
C CYS A 18 39.39 25.58 -3.28
N ASN A 19 38.51 26.36 -2.69
CA ASN A 19 37.62 25.92 -1.60
C ASN A 19 36.27 25.55 -2.23
N TYR A 20 35.76 24.41 -1.86
CA TYR A 20 34.46 23.94 -2.32
C TYR A 20 33.68 23.37 -1.13
N LYS A 21 32.35 23.36 -1.23
CA LYS A 21 31.51 22.65 -0.29
C LYS A 21 31.34 21.23 -0.80
N ASP A 22 31.57 20.26 0.07
CA ASP A 22 31.22 18.90 -0.26
C ASP A 22 29.68 18.72 -0.22
N TRP A 23 29.22 17.51 -0.51
CA TRP A 23 27.81 17.17 -0.53
C TRP A 23 27.12 17.27 0.85
N LEU A 24 27.85 17.27 1.98
CA LEU A 24 27.37 17.58 3.33
C LEU A 24 27.28 19.09 3.60
N GLY A 25 27.72 19.92 2.67
CA GLY A 25 27.85 21.35 2.87
C GLY A 25 29.10 21.78 3.63
N GLU A 26 30.00 20.84 3.98
CA GLU A 26 31.26 21.11 4.65
C GLU A 26 32.25 21.78 3.70
N SER A 27 32.94 22.79 4.18
CA SER A 27 33.98 23.50 3.42
C SER A 27 35.27 22.69 3.35
N LYS A 28 35.64 22.25 2.15
CA LYS A 28 36.91 21.56 1.87
C LYS A 28 37.80 22.37 0.91
N SER A 29 39.09 22.12 0.92
CA SER A 29 40.04 22.76 0.01
C SER A 29 40.83 21.74 -0.80
N LYS A 30 41.03 22.02 -2.09
CA LYS A 30 41.87 21.24 -2.99
C LYS A 30 42.91 22.14 -3.62
N MET A 31 44.17 21.67 -3.64
CA MET A 31 45.27 22.36 -4.31
C MET A 31 45.84 21.50 -5.43
N LYS A 32 46.05 22.11 -6.61
CA LYS A 32 46.78 21.47 -7.72
C LYS A 32 47.83 22.44 -8.25
N ARG A 33 49.07 21.94 -8.47
CA ARG A 33 50.24 22.68 -8.90
C ARG A 33 50.70 22.20 -10.27
N GLY A 34 51.59 22.98 -10.90
CA GLY A 34 52.31 22.56 -12.12
C GLY A 34 51.61 22.93 -13.41
N PHE A 35 50.75 23.94 -13.44
CA PHE A 35 50.17 24.45 -14.69
C PHE A 35 51.16 25.36 -15.41
N ALA A 36 51.27 25.23 -16.73
CA ALA A 36 52.14 26.07 -17.52
C ALA A 36 51.65 27.52 -17.61
N THR A 37 50.34 27.74 -17.63
CA THR A 37 49.74 29.06 -17.76
C THR A 37 48.66 29.33 -16.71
N LYS A 38 48.43 30.61 -16.42
CA LYS A 38 47.33 31.05 -15.53
C LYS A 38 45.98 30.62 -16.07
N LYS A 39 45.79 30.62 -17.38
CA LYS A 39 44.54 30.22 -18.04
C LYS A 39 44.21 28.74 -17.84
N GLU A 40 45.23 27.88 -17.90
CA GLU A 40 45.07 26.44 -17.61
C GLU A 40 44.66 26.18 -16.13
N ALA A 41 45.30 26.89 -15.20
CA ALA A 41 44.95 26.77 -13.79
C ALA A 41 43.51 27.24 -13.51
N GLN A 42 43.06 28.32 -14.12
CA GLN A 42 41.68 28.82 -14.04
C GLN A 42 40.68 27.90 -14.72
N GLN A 43 41.05 27.28 -15.84
CA GLN A 43 40.17 26.30 -16.52
C GLN A 43 40.00 25.05 -15.65
N TRP A 44 41.13 24.57 -15.11
CA TRP A 44 41.08 23.42 -14.19
C TRP A 44 40.22 23.70 -12.93
N GLU A 45 40.29 24.90 -12.37
CA GLU A 45 39.45 25.30 -11.24
C GLU A 45 37.96 25.23 -11.58
N ARG A 46 37.58 25.83 -12.71
CA ARG A 46 36.19 25.81 -13.20
C ARG A 46 35.70 24.37 -13.43
N ASP A 47 36.48 23.56 -14.10
CA ASP A 47 36.17 22.18 -14.40
C ASP A 47 36.09 21.34 -13.10
N PHE A 48 36.98 21.63 -12.12
CA PHE A 48 36.98 20.94 -10.82
C PHE A 48 35.75 21.32 -9.98
N ILE A 49 35.43 22.61 -9.85
CA ILE A 49 34.25 23.07 -9.12
C ILE A 49 32.98 22.54 -9.78
N GLN A 50 32.90 22.56 -11.12
CA GLN A 50 31.77 22.04 -11.87
C GLN A 50 31.66 20.51 -11.74
N LYS A 51 32.76 19.78 -11.68
CA LYS A 51 32.77 18.34 -11.40
C LYS A 51 32.39 18.03 -9.95
N GLN A 52 32.87 18.79 -8.97
CA GLN A 52 32.56 18.57 -7.56
C GLN A 52 31.10 18.93 -7.19
N SER A 53 30.55 19.99 -7.79
CA SER A 53 29.13 20.34 -7.64
C SER A 53 28.20 19.35 -8.34
N ALA A 54 28.73 18.46 -9.18
CA ALA A 54 27.98 17.50 -9.99
C ALA A 54 28.36 16.04 -9.73
N SER A 55 29.26 15.73 -8.77
CA SER A 55 29.67 14.34 -8.50
C SER A 55 29.18 13.90 -7.11
N MET A 56 28.30 12.91 -7.10
CA MET A 56 27.92 12.19 -5.88
C MET A 56 29.01 11.17 -5.52
N ASP A 57 30.15 11.67 -5.03
CA ASP A 57 31.31 10.86 -4.63
C ASP A 57 31.14 10.19 -3.25
N MET A 58 29.90 10.07 -2.77
CA MET A 58 29.63 9.43 -1.49
C MET A 58 29.31 7.95 -1.67
N LYS A 59 29.63 7.15 -0.64
CA LYS A 59 29.25 5.75 -0.62
C LYS A 59 27.72 5.58 -0.64
N PHE A 60 27.27 4.56 -1.32
CA PHE A 60 25.86 4.20 -1.41
C PHE A 60 25.21 4.04 0.00
N ALA A 61 25.89 3.34 0.93
CA ALA A 61 25.38 3.18 2.29
C ALA A 61 25.16 4.52 3.01
N SER A 62 26.07 5.48 2.83
CA SER A 62 25.91 6.83 3.40
C SER A 62 24.76 7.59 2.77
N PHE A 63 24.57 7.47 1.45
CA PHE A 63 23.43 8.10 0.78
C PHE A 63 22.08 7.48 1.19
N VAL A 64 22.04 6.20 1.52
CA VAL A 64 20.82 5.56 2.07
C VAL A 64 20.36 6.27 3.35
N GLU A 65 21.29 6.65 4.25
CA GLU A 65 20.93 7.40 5.46
C GLU A 65 20.36 8.79 5.14
N VAL A 66 21.02 9.55 4.26
CA VAL A 66 20.51 10.84 3.77
C VAL A 66 19.11 10.71 3.16
N TYR A 67 18.91 9.70 2.32
CA TYR A 67 17.61 9.41 1.72
C TYR A 67 16.52 9.16 2.78
N PHE A 68 16.83 8.43 3.85
CA PHE A 68 15.88 8.19 4.92
C PHE A 68 15.63 9.42 5.78
N GLU A 69 16.65 10.25 6.06
CA GLU A 69 16.47 11.53 6.74
C GLU A 69 15.51 12.45 5.99
N ASP A 70 15.70 12.60 4.68
CA ASP A 70 14.81 13.38 3.81
C ASP A 70 13.37 12.85 3.76
N LYS A 71 13.20 11.53 3.87
CA LYS A 71 11.88 10.88 3.76
C LYS A 71 11.17 10.73 5.11
N ALA A 72 11.89 10.74 6.22
CA ALA A 72 11.34 10.51 7.55
C ALA A 72 10.13 11.41 7.88
N PRO A 73 10.15 12.73 7.62
CA PRO A 73 9.01 13.61 7.94
C PRO A 73 7.73 13.29 7.16
N ARG A 74 7.84 12.56 6.04
CA ARG A 74 6.73 12.27 5.10
C ARG A 74 6.23 10.83 5.14
N LEU A 75 6.87 9.97 5.91
CA LEU A 75 6.56 8.54 5.97
C LEU A 75 6.17 8.13 7.38
N LYS A 76 5.22 7.20 7.48
CA LYS A 76 4.92 6.55 8.77
C LYS A 76 6.12 5.69 9.18
N GLU A 77 6.44 5.66 10.46
CA GLU A 77 7.56 4.92 11.06
C GLU A 77 7.63 3.45 10.57
N ARG A 78 6.49 2.75 10.55
CA ARG A 78 6.41 1.36 10.03
C ARG A 78 6.88 1.24 8.58
N SER A 79 6.58 2.23 7.73
CA SER A 79 7.00 2.24 6.33
C SER A 79 8.50 2.45 6.20
N ILE A 80 9.07 3.36 7.02
CA ILE A 80 10.52 3.59 7.07
C ILE A 80 11.24 2.29 7.42
N MET A 81 10.80 1.62 8.47
CA MET A 81 11.44 0.38 8.93
C MET A 81 11.40 -0.74 7.92
N THR A 82 10.23 -0.97 7.29
CA THR A 82 10.11 -1.99 6.23
C THR A 82 11.07 -1.69 5.07
N LYS A 83 11.18 -0.42 4.69
CA LYS A 83 12.11 0.01 3.65
C LYS A 83 13.56 -0.15 4.09
N ARG A 84 13.93 0.26 5.33
CA ARG A 84 15.28 0.08 5.88
C ARG A 84 15.69 -1.38 5.87
N THR A 85 14.85 -2.29 6.36
CA THR A 85 15.12 -3.73 6.33
C THR A 85 15.41 -4.25 4.91
N LEU A 86 14.69 -3.74 3.88
CA LEU A 86 14.98 -4.10 2.49
C LEU A 86 16.35 -3.58 2.03
N PHE A 87 16.70 -2.35 2.36
CA PHE A 87 18.01 -1.81 2.04
C PHE A 87 19.12 -2.59 2.73
N GLU A 88 19.04 -2.79 4.04
CA GLU A 88 20.03 -3.47 4.85
C GLU A 88 20.26 -4.94 4.41
N THR A 89 19.19 -5.65 4.05
CA THR A 89 19.27 -7.07 3.76
C THR A 89 19.44 -7.43 2.28
N LYS A 90 19.03 -6.53 1.36
CA LYS A 90 18.95 -6.87 -0.08
C LYS A 90 19.70 -5.93 -1.01
N ILE A 91 20.07 -4.73 -0.56
CA ILE A 91 20.66 -3.71 -1.43
C ILE A 91 22.07 -3.32 -0.93
N ILE A 92 22.21 -2.91 0.32
CA ILE A 92 23.49 -2.48 0.91
C ILE A 92 24.57 -3.56 0.80
N PRO A 93 24.31 -4.87 0.97
CA PRO A 93 25.37 -5.90 0.81
C PRO A 93 26.02 -5.92 -0.58
N TYR A 94 25.37 -5.39 -1.62
CA TYR A 94 25.90 -5.33 -2.98
C TYR A 94 26.52 -3.97 -3.32
N PHE A 95 25.96 -2.89 -2.82
CA PHE A 95 26.30 -1.53 -3.27
C PHE A 95 26.90 -0.65 -2.19
N GLY A 96 26.83 -1.04 -0.91
CA GLY A 96 27.14 -0.17 0.22
C GLY A 96 28.49 0.53 0.15
N GLU A 97 29.52 -0.18 -0.30
CA GLU A 97 30.88 0.34 -0.42
C GLU A 97 31.18 1.08 -1.73
N LYS A 98 30.29 0.96 -2.74
CA LYS A 98 30.46 1.67 -4.02
C LYS A 98 30.06 3.14 -3.88
N GLN A 99 30.69 4.00 -4.66
CA GLN A 99 30.29 5.39 -4.78
C GLN A 99 29.03 5.48 -5.65
N MET A 100 28.11 6.42 -5.31
CA MET A 100 26.85 6.58 -5.99
C MET A 100 26.99 6.82 -7.49
N ASN A 101 28.00 7.62 -7.89
CA ASN A 101 28.30 7.95 -9.29
C ASN A 101 29.02 6.82 -10.07
N GLU A 102 29.53 5.80 -9.38
CA GLU A 102 30.22 4.64 -10.00
C GLU A 102 29.29 3.46 -10.24
N ILE A 103 28.08 3.48 -9.71
CA ILE A 103 27.11 2.40 -9.90
C ILE A 103 26.55 2.47 -11.31
N THR A 104 26.82 1.42 -12.08
CA THR A 104 26.43 1.33 -13.49
C THR A 104 25.18 0.48 -13.70
N ALA A 105 24.57 0.55 -14.88
CA ALA A 105 23.49 -0.34 -15.29
C ALA A 105 23.91 -1.84 -15.23
N VAL A 106 25.17 -2.13 -15.55
CA VAL A 106 25.72 -3.49 -15.47
C VAL A 106 25.73 -4.00 -14.02
N ASP A 107 26.06 -3.13 -13.06
CA ASP A 107 26.01 -3.51 -11.63
C ASP A 107 24.59 -3.83 -11.18
N ILE A 108 23.62 -3.03 -11.64
CA ILE A 108 22.20 -3.29 -11.37
C ILE A 108 21.76 -4.63 -11.95
N ILE A 109 22.14 -4.95 -13.20
CA ILE A 109 21.83 -6.24 -13.85
C ILE A 109 22.43 -7.42 -13.07
N LYS A 110 23.69 -7.30 -12.66
CA LYS A 110 24.36 -8.37 -11.85
C LYS A 110 23.63 -8.60 -10.54
N TRP A 111 23.23 -7.54 -9.83
CA TRP A 111 22.45 -7.61 -8.61
C TRP A 111 21.05 -8.21 -8.85
N GLN A 112 20.38 -7.80 -9.92
CA GLN A 112 19.08 -8.39 -10.30
C GLN A 112 19.21 -9.89 -10.54
N ASN A 113 20.21 -10.33 -11.29
CA ASN A 113 20.44 -11.74 -11.59
C ASN A 113 20.72 -12.55 -10.30
N ALA A 114 21.49 -11.98 -9.36
CA ALA A 114 21.73 -12.62 -8.07
C ALA A 114 20.46 -12.80 -7.24
N LEU A 115 19.51 -11.84 -7.32
CA LEU A 115 18.22 -11.95 -6.64
C LEU A 115 17.22 -12.87 -7.38
N LEU A 116 17.25 -12.88 -8.71
CA LEU A 116 16.42 -13.76 -9.54
C LEU A 116 16.75 -15.23 -9.35
N ASN A 117 18.01 -15.55 -9.06
CA ASN A 117 18.46 -16.92 -8.74
C ASN A 117 18.02 -17.39 -7.34
N GLN A 118 17.39 -16.53 -6.53
CA GLN A 118 16.81 -16.90 -5.25
C GLN A 118 15.30 -17.15 -5.42
N ASP A 119 14.74 -18.06 -4.62
CA ASP A 119 13.31 -18.41 -4.67
C ASP A 119 12.42 -17.31 -4.06
N TYR A 120 12.52 -16.09 -4.61
CA TYR A 120 11.67 -14.98 -4.23
C TYR A 120 10.42 -14.87 -5.11
N LYS A 121 9.29 -14.56 -4.48
CA LYS A 121 8.06 -14.25 -5.22
C LYS A 121 8.27 -13.05 -6.14
N PRO A 122 7.75 -13.09 -7.39
CA PRO A 122 7.93 -11.99 -8.35
C PRO A 122 7.46 -10.62 -7.86
N THR A 123 6.43 -10.56 -7.00
CA THR A 123 5.98 -9.31 -6.37
C THR A 123 6.96 -8.76 -5.34
N TYR A 124 7.69 -9.64 -4.63
CA TYR A 124 8.73 -9.25 -3.69
C TYR A 124 9.96 -8.71 -4.42
N LEU A 125 10.39 -9.36 -5.50
CA LEU A 125 11.45 -8.85 -6.37
C LEU A 125 11.13 -7.46 -6.93
N ARG A 126 9.88 -7.25 -7.36
CA ARG A 126 9.40 -5.93 -7.79
C ARG A 126 9.46 -4.90 -6.67
N MET A 127 9.11 -5.28 -5.46
CA MET A 127 9.16 -4.39 -4.29
C MET A 127 10.60 -3.96 -3.98
N ILE A 128 11.57 -4.88 -4.00
CA ILE A 128 13.00 -4.58 -3.80
C ILE A 128 13.48 -3.60 -4.90
N GLN A 129 13.22 -3.92 -6.18
CA GLN A 129 13.57 -3.06 -7.32
C GLN A 129 13.01 -1.64 -7.18
N ASN A 130 11.76 -1.51 -6.73
CA ASN A 130 11.13 -0.21 -6.56
C ASN A 130 11.83 0.65 -5.48
N GLN A 131 12.40 0.04 -4.42
CA GLN A 131 13.16 0.80 -3.42
C GLN A 131 14.47 1.32 -4.02
N MET A 132 15.20 0.51 -4.77
CA MET A 132 16.41 0.93 -5.47
C MET A 132 16.12 2.06 -6.46
N THR A 133 15.09 1.90 -7.29
CA THR A 133 14.66 2.93 -8.25
C THR A 133 14.25 4.23 -7.55
N ALA A 134 13.55 4.14 -6.40
CA ALA A 134 13.12 5.32 -5.65
C ALA A 134 14.30 6.10 -5.06
N LEU A 135 15.34 5.42 -4.59
CA LEU A 135 16.56 6.04 -4.10
C LEU A 135 17.32 6.76 -5.22
N PHE A 136 17.53 6.09 -6.37
CA PHE A 136 18.22 6.71 -7.51
C PHE A 136 17.45 7.87 -8.13
N ASN A 137 16.11 7.80 -8.20
CA ASN A 137 15.28 8.93 -8.60
C ASN A 137 15.38 10.11 -7.63
N HIS A 138 15.52 9.84 -6.33
CA HIS A 138 15.73 10.88 -5.32
C HIS A 138 17.10 11.54 -5.49
N ALA A 139 18.14 10.74 -5.71
CA ALA A 139 19.50 11.21 -5.96
C ALA A 139 19.56 12.11 -7.23
N GLU A 140 18.94 11.67 -8.32
CA GLU A 140 18.87 12.42 -9.57
C GLU A 140 18.09 13.74 -9.40
N LYS A 141 16.98 13.73 -8.66
CA LYS A 141 16.11 14.89 -8.53
C LYS A 141 16.64 15.96 -7.57
N PHE A 142 17.33 15.58 -6.50
CA PHE A 142 17.67 16.49 -5.41
C PHE A 142 19.17 16.61 -5.13
N TYR A 143 19.99 15.70 -5.67
CA TYR A 143 21.43 15.62 -5.40
C TYR A 143 22.28 15.58 -6.67
N ASP A 144 21.73 16.04 -7.78
CA ASP A 144 22.41 16.22 -9.08
C ASP A 144 23.14 14.97 -9.59
N LEU A 145 22.64 13.77 -9.28
CA LEU A 145 23.14 12.55 -9.88
C LEU A 145 22.88 12.58 -11.40
N LYS A 146 23.94 12.63 -12.19
CA LYS A 146 23.84 12.84 -13.66
C LYS A 146 23.22 11.66 -14.40
N ASP A 147 23.50 10.44 -13.95
CA ASP A 147 23.11 9.22 -14.63
C ASP A 147 22.43 8.26 -13.63
N ASN A 148 21.15 8.01 -13.87
CA ASN A 148 20.37 7.08 -13.07
C ASN A 148 20.40 5.68 -13.70
N PRO A 149 21.21 4.73 -13.17
CA PRO A 149 21.37 3.41 -13.77
C PRO A 149 20.09 2.59 -13.76
N CYS A 150 19.16 2.86 -12.84
CA CYS A 150 17.88 2.16 -12.77
C CYS A 150 16.93 2.48 -13.93
N LYS A 151 17.15 3.57 -14.66
CA LYS A 151 16.37 3.92 -15.86
C LYS A 151 16.77 3.12 -17.09
N LYS A 152 17.98 2.55 -17.08
CA LYS A 152 18.58 1.83 -18.21
C LYS A 152 18.35 0.31 -18.16
N VAL A 153 17.68 -0.18 -17.13
CA VAL A 153 17.46 -1.61 -16.91
C VAL A 153 15.97 -1.92 -16.76
N ASP A 154 15.59 -3.10 -17.18
CA ASP A 154 14.23 -3.60 -16.97
C ASP A 154 13.98 -3.87 -15.48
N LYS A 155 12.73 -3.68 -15.08
CA LYS A 155 12.33 -3.97 -13.70
C LYS A 155 12.10 -5.47 -13.51
N MET A 156 12.79 -6.08 -12.53
CA MET A 156 12.55 -7.47 -12.19
C MET A 156 11.18 -7.69 -11.53
N GLY A 157 10.66 -8.90 -11.70
CA GLY A 157 9.39 -9.30 -11.12
C GLY A 157 8.17 -8.61 -11.73
N ARG A 158 7.02 -8.73 -11.08
CA ARG A 158 5.75 -8.13 -11.55
C ARG A 158 5.05 -7.35 -10.42
N PRO A 159 4.23 -6.33 -10.75
CA PRO A 159 3.62 -5.46 -9.74
C PRO A 159 2.52 -6.13 -8.93
N ASN A 160 1.77 -7.06 -9.52
CA ASN A 160 0.58 -7.64 -8.91
C ASN A 160 0.67 -9.16 -8.80
N ALA A 161 -0.04 -9.75 -7.83
CA ALA A 161 -0.28 -11.19 -7.79
C ALA A 161 -1.14 -11.61 -9.00
N LYS A 162 -0.99 -12.87 -9.45
CA LYS A 162 -1.72 -13.38 -10.64
C LYS A 162 -3.21 -13.55 -10.40
N GLU A 163 -3.61 -13.91 -9.19
CA GLU A 163 -4.98 -14.35 -8.89
C GLU A 163 -5.48 -13.72 -7.58
N LEU A 164 -6.75 -13.36 -7.60
CA LEU A 164 -7.51 -13.04 -6.40
C LEU A 164 -8.02 -14.34 -5.79
N ASN A 165 -7.62 -14.60 -4.56
CA ASN A 165 -8.22 -15.66 -3.77
C ASN A 165 -9.36 -15.09 -2.94
N PHE A 166 -10.52 -15.69 -3.05
CA PHE A 166 -11.68 -15.38 -2.21
C PHE A 166 -12.58 -16.62 -2.08
N TRP A 167 -13.42 -16.64 -1.06
CA TRP A 167 -14.48 -17.62 -0.91
C TRP A 167 -15.80 -17.07 -1.44
N THR A 168 -16.60 -17.96 -2.02
CA THR A 168 -18.01 -17.72 -2.27
C THR A 168 -18.78 -17.62 -0.94
N LYS A 169 -20.06 -17.21 -1.00
CA LYS A 169 -20.93 -17.21 0.17
C LYS A 169 -21.06 -18.60 0.77
N ASP A 170 -21.25 -19.62 -0.03
CA ASP A 170 -21.43 -21.01 0.42
C ASP A 170 -20.15 -21.57 1.08
N GLU A 171 -18.96 -21.30 0.50
CA GLU A 171 -17.67 -21.65 1.11
C GLU A 171 -17.49 -20.94 2.46
N TYR A 172 -17.90 -19.66 2.58
CA TYR A 172 -17.86 -18.95 3.83
C TYR A 172 -18.85 -19.53 4.86
N GLU A 173 -20.07 -19.88 4.47
CA GLU A 173 -21.05 -20.51 5.35
C GLU A 173 -20.56 -21.86 5.88
N GLN A 174 -19.93 -22.67 5.02
CA GLN A 174 -19.26 -23.90 5.45
C GLN A 174 -18.15 -23.66 6.47
N PHE A 175 -17.37 -22.61 6.29
CA PHE A 175 -16.31 -22.22 7.23
C PHE A 175 -16.89 -21.79 8.59
N ILE A 176 -17.92 -20.94 8.61
CA ILE A 176 -18.46 -20.38 9.85
C ILE A 176 -19.18 -21.42 10.70
N GLN A 177 -19.72 -22.47 10.08
CA GLN A 177 -20.34 -23.59 10.78
C GLN A 177 -19.34 -24.45 11.59
N CYS A 178 -18.04 -24.33 11.32
CA CYS A 178 -17.00 -25.07 12.05
C CYS A 178 -16.69 -24.51 13.43
N PHE A 179 -17.30 -23.40 13.84
CA PHE A 179 -17.04 -22.77 15.15
C PHE A 179 -17.99 -23.32 16.21
N SER A 180 -17.41 -23.74 17.33
CA SER A 180 -18.20 -24.15 18.52
C SER A 180 -18.67 -22.91 19.29
N PRO A 181 -19.65 -23.06 20.21
CA PRO A 181 -20.12 -21.97 21.07
C PRO A 181 -19.00 -21.29 21.87
N GLU A 182 -18.00 -22.03 22.33
CA GLU A 182 -16.85 -21.50 23.10
C GLU A 182 -15.92 -20.62 22.21
N GLU A 183 -16.04 -20.73 20.92
CA GLU A 183 -15.27 -19.95 19.93
C GLU A 183 -16.04 -18.73 19.40
N GLU A 184 -17.10 -18.32 20.09
CA GLU A 184 -18.02 -17.26 19.67
C GLU A 184 -17.30 -15.96 19.29
N MET A 185 -16.33 -15.52 20.07
CA MET A 185 -15.55 -14.32 19.75
C MET A 185 -14.90 -14.40 18.36
N TYR A 186 -14.28 -15.54 18.02
CA TYR A 186 -13.70 -15.74 16.70
C TYR A 186 -14.75 -15.80 15.61
N ARG A 187 -15.89 -16.44 15.87
CA ARG A 187 -17.02 -16.51 14.94
C ARG A 187 -17.51 -15.11 14.57
N ILE A 188 -17.73 -14.24 15.55
CA ILE A 188 -18.15 -12.85 15.35
C ILE A 188 -17.08 -12.05 14.59
N ILE A 189 -15.80 -12.23 14.92
CA ILE A 189 -14.70 -11.59 14.18
C ILE A 189 -14.76 -11.96 12.68
N PHE A 190 -14.91 -13.25 12.35
CA PHE A 190 -14.96 -13.67 10.95
C PHE A 190 -16.25 -13.24 10.26
N GLN A 191 -17.37 -13.18 10.97
CA GLN A 191 -18.61 -12.60 10.44
C GLN A 191 -18.44 -11.11 10.12
N MET A 192 -17.85 -10.31 11.02
CA MET A 192 -17.59 -8.91 10.77
C MET A 192 -16.62 -8.71 9.59
N LEU A 193 -15.56 -9.51 9.47
CA LEU A 193 -14.62 -9.44 8.37
C LEU A 193 -15.30 -9.73 7.01
N PHE A 194 -16.18 -10.72 6.97
CA PHE A 194 -16.89 -11.11 5.76
C PHE A 194 -18.03 -10.13 5.42
N TRP A 195 -18.93 -9.85 6.36
CA TRP A 195 -20.15 -9.05 6.08
C TRP A 195 -19.93 -7.54 6.04
N LEU A 196 -18.87 -7.04 6.67
CA LEU A 196 -18.52 -5.60 6.62
C LEU A 196 -17.37 -5.30 5.67
N GLY A 197 -16.56 -6.29 5.30
CA GLY A 197 -15.40 -6.12 4.44
C GLY A 197 -14.32 -5.20 5.02
N CYS A 198 -14.28 -5.00 6.34
CA CYS A 198 -13.27 -4.20 7.01
C CYS A 198 -11.90 -4.89 7.04
N ARG A 199 -10.82 -4.13 7.23
CA ARG A 199 -9.50 -4.71 7.43
C ARG A 199 -9.37 -5.25 8.85
N VAL A 200 -8.60 -6.33 9.05
CA VAL A 200 -8.41 -6.95 10.37
C VAL A 200 -7.93 -5.95 11.43
N GLY A 201 -7.01 -5.05 11.08
CA GLY A 201 -6.55 -4.02 12.01
C GLY A 201 -7.61 -2.96 12.34
N GLU A 202 -8.55 -2.69 11.44
CA GLU A 202 -9.70 -1.83 11.69
C GLU A 202 -10.65 -2.48 12.68
N LEU A 203 -11.00 -3.73 12.44
CA LEU A 203 -11.86 -4.51 13.33
C LEU A 203 -11.26 -4.65 14.74
N LEU A 204 -9.98 -4.98 14.85
CA LEU A 204 -9.30 -5.14 16.13
C LEU A 204 -9.11 -3.82 16.91
N ALA A 205 -9.31 -2.68 16.27
CA ALA A 205 -9.27 -1.37 16.92
C ALA A 205 -10.63 -0.94 17.48
N LEU A 206 -11.73 -1.65 17.16
CA LEU A 206 -13.08 -1.25 17.56
C LEU A 206 -13.27 -1.32 19.07
N THR A 207 -13.94 -0.30 19.58
CA THR A 207 -14.48 -0.21 20.93
C THR A 207 -15.99 -0.12 20.85
N SER A 208 -16.72 -0.29 21.96
CA SER A 208 -18.17 -0.17 21.97
C SER A 208 -18.68 1.20 21.54
N GLN A 209 -17.91 2.28 21.74
CA GLN A 209 -18.22 3.64 21.25
C GLN A 209 -18.20 3.76 19.72
N ASP A 210 -17.51 2.88 19.01
CA ASP A 210 -17.48 2.90 17.54
C ASP A 210 -18.73 2.27 16.93
N ILE A 211 -19.60 1.62 17.70
CA ILE A 211 -20.79 0.93 17.22
C ILE A 211 -22.04 1.63 17.76
N ASP A 212 -22.85 2.08 16.85
CA ASP A 212 -24.18 2.64 17.12
C ASP A 212 -25.21 1.53 16.91
N PHE A 213 -25.59 0.86 17.99
CA PHE A 213 -26.52 -0.27 17.97
C PHE A 213 -27.97 0.15 17.66
N GLU A 214 -28.34 1.40 17.94
CA GLU A 214 -29.68 1.91 17.64
C GLU A 214 -29.87 2.10 16.13
N ASN A 215 -28.89 2.70 15.47
CA ASN A 215 -28.89 2.93 14.02
C ASN A 215 -28.23 1.79 13.22
N GLY A 216 -27.74 0.76 13.89
CA GLY A 216 -27.07 -0.40 13.25
C GLY A 216 -25.86 0.00 12.40
N THR A 217 -24.97 0.84 12.93
CA THR A 217 -23.81 1.33 12.17
C THR A 217 -22.51 1.22 12.96
N VAL A 218 -21.38 1.07 12.24
CA VAL A 218 -20.04 1.07 12.81
C VAL A 218 -19.18 2.17 12.17
N ASN A 219 -18.47 2.91 13.00
CA ASN A 219 -17.53 3.94 12.59
C ASN A 219 -16.10 3.38 12.51
N ILE A 220 -15.53 3.37 11.34
CA ILE A 220 -14.16 2.87 11.08
C ILE A 220 -13.22 4.07 10.95
N SER A 221 -12.58 4.49 12.04
CA SER A 221 -11.70 5.67 12.11
C SER A 221 -10.27 5.36 12.52
N LYS A 222 -10.01 4.19 13.08
CA LYS A 222 -8.71 3.80 13.67
C LYS A 222 -8.28 2.42 13.24
N THR A 223 -7.01 2.08 13.47
CA THR A 223 -6.45 0.77 13.17
C THR A 223 -5.49 0.32 14.27
N TYR A 224 -5.56 -0.96 14.60
CA TYR A 224 -4.70 -1.63 15.55
C TYR A 224 -3.59 -2.40 14.84
N TYR A 225 -2.41 -2.40 15.42
CA TYR A 225 -1.34 -3.36 15.11
C TYR A 225 -0.48 -3.60 16.34
N ARG A 226 0.14 -4.79 16.41
CA ARG A 226 1.07 -5.15 17.47
C ARG A 226 2.48 -5.24 16.92
N ARG A 227 3.45 -4.70 17.66
CA ARG A 227 4.87 -4.71 17.31
C ARG A 227 5.72 -4.80 18.56
N ASN A 228 6.76 -5.65 18.55
CA ASN A 228 7.67 -5.84 19.69
C ASN A 228 6.90 -5.99 21.01
N GLN A 229 5.84 -6.79 21.00
CA GLN A 229 4.92 -7.03 22.12
C GLN A 229 4.11 -5.79 22.61
N THR A 230 4.24 -4.65 21.95
CA THR A 230 3.50 -3.43 22.25
C THR A 230 2.33 -3.26 21.28
N ASP A 231 1.18 -2.89 21.83
CA ASP A 231 -0.05 -2.63 21.08
C ASP A 231 -0.11 -1.14 20.67
N TYR A 232 -0.45 -0.89 19.43
CA TYR A 232 -0.60 0.45 18.88
C TYR A 232 -1.98 0.60 18.25
N ILE A 233 -2.68 1.67 18.63
CA ILE A 233 -3.88 2.14 17.95
C ILE A 233 -3.56 3.49 17.34
N THR A 234 -3.73 3.59 16.03
CA THR A 234 -3.42 4.82 15.30
C THR A 234 -4.60 5.27 14.45
N PRO A 235 -4.77 6.58 14.25
CA PRO A 235 -5.75 7.08 13.30
C PRO A 235 -5.42 6.59 11.89
N ARG A 236 -6.39 6.61 11.02
CA ARG A 236 -6.22 6.20 9.62
C ARG A 236 -5.34 7.18 8.86
N LYS A 237 -4.87 6.75 7.69
CA LYS A 237 -3.88 7.50 6.91
C LYS A 237 -4.50 8.68 6.15
N THR A 238 -5.77 8.56 5.75
CA THR A 238 -6.50 9.54 4.92
C THR A 238 -7.90 9.75 5.46
N GLU A 239 -8.46 10.94 5.29
CA GLU A 239 -9.84 11.26 5.66
C GLU A 239 -10.84 10.38 4.91
N SER A 240 -10.59 10.09 3.62
CA SER A 240 -11.38 9.17 2.80
C SER A 240 -11.46 7.75 3.37
N SER A 241 -10.52 7.39 4.24
CA SER A 241 -10.51 6.11 4.92
C SER A 241 -11.48 6.06 6.12
N ASN A 242 -11.84 7.19 6.71
CA ASN A 242 -12.87 7.26 7.75
C ASN A 242 -14.23 7.03 7.11
N ARG A 243 -14.97 6.07 7.62
CA ARG A 243 -16.26 5.72 7.06
C ARG A 243 -17.19 5.12 8.10
N LYS A 244 -18.49 5.38 7.92
CA LYS A 244 -19.57 4.73 8.65
C LYS A 244 -20.14 3.61 7.79
N ILE A 245 -20.24 2.41 8.31
CA ILE A 245 -20.75 1.23 7.61
C ILE A 245 -22.04 0.78 8.29
N THR A 246 -23.12 0.60 7.53
CA THR A 246 -24.35 -0.03 8.03
C THR A 246 -24.11 -1.52 8.21
N ILE A 247 -24.41 -2.04 9.39
CA ILE A 247 -24.28 -3.43 9.78
C ILE A 247 -25.58 -4.18 9.42
N PRO A 248 -25.54 -5.37 8.82
CA PRO A 248 -26.75 -6.20 8.71
C PRO A 248 -27.37 -6.46 10.08
N LYS A 249 -28.73 -6.42 10.18
CA LYS A 249 -29.45 -6.47 11.44
C LYS A 249 -29.06 -7.68 12.31
N PHE A 250 -29.02 -8.88 11.72
CA PHE A 250 -28.63 -10.11 12.43
C PHE A 250 -27.24 -9.99 13.08
N LEU A 251 -26.29 -9.36 12.36
CA LEU A 251 -24.91 -9.21 12.86
C LEU A 251 -24.83 -8.13 13.94
N ALA A 252 -25.63 -7.06 13.84
CA ALA A 252 -25.69 -6.02 14.87
C ALA A 252 -26.23 -6.60 16.18
N GLU A 253 -27.26 -7.46 16.12
CA GLU A 253 -27.82 -8.17 17.27
C GLU A 253 -26.78 -9.11 17.90
N GLU A 254 -26.10 -9.94 17.10
CA GLU A 254 -25.05 -10.82 17.62
C GLU A 254 -23.90 -10.05 18.29
N ILE A 255 -23.44 -8.95 17.66
CA ILE A 255 -22.37 -8.13 18.25
C ILE A 255 -22.84 -7.51 19.56
N LYS A 256 -24.08 -6.99 19.60
CA LYS A 256 -24.66 -6.41 20.80
C LYS A 256 -24.72 -7.43 21.95
N ASP A 257 -25.26 -8.59 21.68
CA ASP A 257 -25.37 -9.66 22.67
C ASP A 257 -23.99 -10.12 23.18
N PHE A 258 -23.01 -10.16 22.31
CA PHE A 258 -21.63 -10.47 22.68
C PHE A 258 -21.02 -9.39 23.57
N VAL A 259 -21.17 -8.10 23.22
CA VAL A 259 -20.64 -6.96 23.99
C VAL A 259 -21.32 -6.87 25.35
N ASP A 260 -22.66 -7.02 25.41
CA ASP A 260 -23.43 -6.92 26.64
C ASP A 260 -23.06 -8.02 27.67
N ARG A 261 -22.56 -9.17 27.19
CA ARG A 261 -22.07 -10.27 28.04
C ARG A 261 -20.61 -10.13 28.50
N GLN A 262 -19.86 -9.13 27.96
CA GLN A 262 -18.47 -8.91 28.38
C GLN A 262 -18.40 -8.21 29.73
N TYR A 263 -18.10 -8.95 30.79
CA TYR A 263 -17.95 -8.36 32.12
C TYR A 263 -16.73 -7.43 32.21
N GLY A 264 -16.94 -6.22 32.72
CA GLY A 264 -15.87 -5.25 32.95
C GLY A 264 -15.34 -4.56 31.69
N LEU A 265 -15.94 -4.77 30.51
CA LEU A 265 -15.56 -4.05 29.29
C LEU A 265 -15.98 -2.58 29.42
N THR A 266 -14.99 -1.68 29.41
CA THR A 266 -15.27 -0.24 29.37
C THR A 266 -15.53 0.22 27.94
N THR A 267 -16.09 1.42 27.78
CA THR A 267 -16.39 1.98 26.46
C THR A 267 -15.13 2.28 25.61
N GLU A 268 -13.98 2.37 26.26
CA GLU A 268 -12.68 2.63 25.61
C GLU A 268 -11.88 1.35 25.29
N ASP A 269 -12.28 0.23 25.88
CA ASP A 269 -11.63 -1.04 25.66
C ASP A 269 -11.94 -1.61 24.27
N ARG A 270 -10.95 -2.30 23.70
CA ARG A 270 -11.16 -3.03 22.44
C ARG A 270 -12.14 -4.18 22.64
N ILE A 271 -13.19 -4.28 21.84
CA ILE A 271 -14.16 -5.38 21.86
C ILE A 271 -13.46 -6.74 21.73
N PHE A 272 -12.38 -6.78 20.92
CA PHE A 272 -11.63 -8.00 20.65
C PHE A 272 -10.16 -7.84 21.12
N PRO A 273 -9.83 -8.22 22.38
CA PRO A 273 -8.50 -8.03 22.96
C PRO A 273 -7.49 -9.10 22.50
N ILE A 274 -7.50 -9.44 21.22
CA ILE A 274 -6.59 -10.41 20.58
C ILE A 274 -5.73 -9.76 19.50
N THR A 275 -4.81 -10.54 18.92
CA THR A 275 -3.92 -10.09 17.86
C THR A 275 -4.32 -10.65 16.49
N ASP A 276 -3.89 -10.02 15.41
CA ASP A 276 -4.08 -10.51 14.04
C ASP A 276 -3.46 -11.90 13.83
N ARG A 277 -2.35 -12.20 14.53
CA ARG A 277 -1.71 -13.52 14.48
C ARG A 277 -2.60 -14.62 15.05
N ALA A 278 -3.36 -14.33 16.12
CA ALA A 278 -4.32 -15.28 16.68
C ALA A 278 -5.45 -15.56 15.68
N ILE A 279 -5.96 -14.54 15.00
CA ILE A 279 -6.99 -14.69 13.96
C ILE A 279 -6.46 -15.52 12.79
N GLN A 280 -5.23 -15.26 12.31
CA GLN A 280 -4.60 -16.02 11.23
C GLN A 280 -4.46 -17.51 11.61
N LYS A 281 -4.02 -17.80 12.85
CA LYS A 281 -3.92 -19.18 13.35
C LYS A 281 -5.27 -19.87 13.37
N LYS A 282 -6.31 -19.17 13.89
CA LYS A 282 -7.68 -19.70 13.97
C LYS A 282 -8.26 -19.93 12.56
N MET A 283 -8.05 -18.99 11.65
CA MET A 283 -8.49 -19.15 10.26
C MET A 283 -7.88 -20.39 9.60
N LYS A 284 -6.56 -20.61 9.75
CA LYS A 284 -5.91 -21.79 9.19
C LYS A 284 -6.54 -23.06 9.74
N GLN A 285 -6.69 -23.17 11.07
CA GLN A 285 -7.30 -24.32 11.73
C GLN A 285 -8.70 -24.63 11.20
N LYS A 286 -9.57 -23.60 11.11
CA LYS A 286 -10.97 -23.77 10.69
C LYS A 286 -11.10 -24.02 9.18
N THR A 287 -10.22 -23.46 8.38
CA THR A 287 -10.15 -23.74 6.92
C THR A 287 -9.80 -25.20 6.67
N GLU A 288 -8.83 -25.75 7.41
CA GLU A 288 -8.48 -27.18 7.33
C GLU A 288 -9.65 -28.09 7.78
N GLN A 289 -10.34 -27.73 8.87
CA GLN A 289 -11.54 -28.43 9.38
C GLN A 289 -12.68 -28.42 8.36
N ALA A 290 -12.92 -27.28 7.70
CA ALA A 290 -13.93 -27.10 6.66
C ALA A 290 -13.53 -27.72 5.29
N LYS A 291 -12.30 -28.21 5.15
CA LYS A 291 -11.73 -28.73 3.88
C LYS A 291 -11.82 -27.75 2.70
N LEU A 292 -11.69 -26.45 3.00
CA LEU A 292 -11.75 -25.38 2.02
C LEU A 292 -10.36 -25.03 1.48
N LYS A 293 -10.32 -24.37 0.32
CA LYS A 293 -9.06 -23.79 -0.19
C LYS A 293 -8.54 -22.76 0.79
N PRO A 294 -7.22 -22.75 1.08
CA PRO A 294 -6.64 -21.78 2.00
C PRO A 294 -6.65 -20.37 1.39
N ILE A 295 -7.19 -19.42 2.16
CA ILE A 295 -7.12 -17.99 1.86
C ILE A 295 -6.57 -17.23 3.08
N ARG A 296 -6.10 -16.00 2.87
CA ARG A 296 -5.64 -15.13 3.94
C ARG A 296 -6.84 -14.45 4.62
N VAL A 297 -6.69 -14.03 5.86
CA VAL A 297 -7.72 -13.23 6.56
C VAL A 297 -8.15 -12.00 5.75
N HIS A 298 -7.21 -11.34 5.07
CA HIS A 298 -7.52 -10.20 4.20
C HIS A 298 -8.38 -10.57 2.98
N ASP A 299 -8.32 -11.81 2.54
CA ASP A 299 -9.06 -12.27 1.37
C ASP A 299 -10.58 -12.43 1.66
N LEU A 300 -11.01 -12.43 2.93
CA LEU A 300 -12.43 -12.30 3.31
C LEU A 300 -13.02 -10.96 2.85
N ARG A 301 -12.21 -9.90 2.83
CA ARG A 301 -12.62 -8.64 2.23
C ARG A 301 -12.76 -8.75 0.71
N HIS A 302 -11.92 -9.54 0.04
CA HIS A 302 -12.11 -9.87 -1.37
C HIS A 302 -13.41 -10.65 -1.59
N SER A 303 -13.73 -11.60 -0.69
CA SER A 303 -15.00 -12.33 -0.70
C SER A 303 -16.21 -11.41 -0.55
N HIS A 304 -16.15 -10.45 0.38
CA HIS A 304 -17.19 -9.43 0.55
C HIS A 304 -17.42 -8.62 -0.73
N ILE A 305 -16.34 -8.15 -1.36
CA ILE A 305 -16.45 -7.36 -2.59
C ILE A 305 -17.02 -8.20 -3.72
N ALA A 306 -16.55 -9.46 -3.88
CA ALA A 306 -17.08 -10.37 -4.89
C ALA A 306 -18.59 -10.64 -4.71
N LEU A 307 -19.03 -10.85 -3.46
CA LEU A 307 -20.45 -10.99 -3.13
C LEU A 307 -21.26 -9.74 -3.51
N LEU A 308 -20.76 -8.54 -3.22
CA LEU A 308 -21.45 -7.29 -3.58
C LEU A 308 -21.54 -7.09 -5.10
N ILE A 309 -20.51 -7.49 -5.86
CA ILE A 309 -20.51 -7.46 -7.32
C ILE A 309 -21.55 -8.46 -7.86
N GLU A 310 -21.60 -9.67 -7.31
CA GLU A 310 -22.61 -10.67 -7.66
C GLU A 310 -24.04 -10.16 -7.43
N LYS A 311 -24.24 -9.39 -6.35
CA LYS A 311 -25.52 -8.72 -6.04
C LYS A 311 -25.77 -7.45 -6.86
N GLY A 312 -24.92 -7.15 -7.84
CA GLY A 312 -25.13 -6.03 -8.77
C GLY A 312 -24.79 -4.66 -8.20
N MET A 313 -24.09 -4.58 -7.07
CA MET A 313 -23.73 -3.29 -6.47
C MET A 313 -22.76 -2.51 -7.34
N GLN A 314 -22.96 -1.20 -7.42
CA GLN A 314 -22.11 -0.30 -8.21
C GLN A 314 -20.69 -0.21 -7.59
N PRO A 315 -19.64 -0.10 -8.42
CA PRO A 315 -18.25 0.00 -7.96
C PRO A 315 -17.99 1.14 -6.98
N LEU A 316 -18.68 2.27 -7.14
CA LEU A 316 -18.56 3.42 -6.23
C LEU A 316 -19.08 3.07 -4.82
N VAL A 317 -20.23 2.44 -4.72
CA VAL A 317 -20.84 2.02 -3.44
C VAL A 317 -19.92 1.02 -2.73
N ILE A 318 -19.37 0.08 -3.47
CA ILE A 318 -18.42 -0.90 -2.95
C ILE A 318 -17.15 -0.20 -2.45
N ALA A 319 -16.56 0.71 -3.24
CA ALA A 319 -15.36 1.46 -2.87
C ALA A 319 -15.56 2.26 -1.58
N GLN A 320 -16.67 2.97 -1.45
CA GLN A 320 -17.04 3.72 -0.24
C GLN A 320 -17.20 2.80 0.98
N ARG A 321 -17.94 1.69 0.82
CA ARG A 321 -18.17 0.74 1.92
C ARG A 321 -16.89 0.13 2.45
N VAL A 322 -15.99 -0.30 1.57
CA VAL A 322 -14.73 -0.91 1.98
C VAL A 322 -13.64 0.12 2.29
N GLY A 323 -13.79 1.38 1.91
CA GLY A 323 -12.81 2.46 2.10
C GLY A 323 -11.60 2.26 1.18
N HIS A 324 -11.83 2.24 -0.13
CA HIS A 324 -10.80 2.41 -1.14
C HIS A 324 -10.62 3.89 -1.43
N ASP A 325 -9.39 4.36 -1.51
CA ASP A 325 -9.08 5.78 -1.78
C ASP A 325 -9.54 6.22 -3.19
N SER A 326 -9.75 5.25 -4.09
CA SER A 326 -10.22 5.47 -5.46
C SER A 326 -11.09 4.30 -5.93
N VAL A 327 -12.16 4.61 -6.66
CA VAL A 327 -12.99 3.61 -7.37
C VAL A 327 -12.13 2.79 -8.35
N ASN A 328 -11.09 3.40 -8.92
CA ASN A 328 -10.15 2.70 -9.81
C ASN A 328 -9.49 1.51 -9.12
N THR A 329 -9.27 1.56 -7.80
CA THR A 329 -8.76 0.41 -7.05
C THR A 329 -9.74 -0.77 -7.14
N THR A 330 -11.03 -0.53 -6.96
CA THR A 330 -12.06 -1.57 -7.10
C THR A 330 -12.12 -2.09 -8.54
N MET A 331 -12.14 -1.20 -9.53
CA MET A 331 -12.23 -1.60 -10.94
C MET A 331 -11.00 -2.35 -11.44
N ASN A 332 -9.80 -1.90 -11.10
CA ASN A 332 -8.54 -2.55 -11.53
C ASN A 332 -8.37 -3.96 -10.94
N ILE A 333 -8.90 -4.18 -9.74
CA ILE A 333 -8.77 -5.47 -9.05
C ILE A 333 -9.92 -6.40 -9.39
N TYR A 334 -11.15 -5.89 -9.45
CA TYR A 334 -12.38 -6.70 -9.53
C TYR A 334 -13.19 -6.50 -10.81
N GLY A 335 -12.74 -5.64 -11.74
CA GLY A 335 -13.47 -5.33 -12.96
C GLY A 335 -13.84 -6.57 -13.79
N HIS A 336 -12.98 -7.59 -13.75
CA HIS A 336 -13.22 -8.86 -14.44
C HIS A 336 -14.35 -9.72 -13.86
N LEU A 337 -14.77 -9.44 -12.62
CA LEU A 337 -15.90 -10.11 -11.96
C LEU A 337 -17.26 -9.52 -12.36
N TYR A 338 -17.27 -8.31 -12.94
CA TYR A 338 -18.52 -7.71 -13.40
C TYR A 338 -19.03 -8.44 -14.63
N PRO A 339 -20.30 -8.86 -14.66
CA PRO A 339 -20.87 -9.52 -15.83
C PRO A 339 -20.89 -8.58 -17.03
N ASN A 340 -20.66 -9.13 -18.22
CA ASN A 340 -20.85 -8.39 -19.46
C ASN A 340 -22.35 -8.16 -19.69
N LYS A 341 -22.80 -6.90 -19.50
CA LYS A 341 -24.20 -6.51 -19.64
C LYS A 341 -24.54 -5.91 -21.01
N GLN A 342 -23.68 -6.06 -22.03
CA GLN A 342 -23.91 -5.45 -23.34
C GLN A 342 -25.23 -5.89 -23.96
N LYS A 343 -25.63 -7.16 -23.81
CA LYS A 343 -26.93 -7.64 -24.28
C LYS A 343 -28.08 -6.97 -23.53
N GLN A 344 -27.99 -6.86 -22.19
CA GLN A 344 -29.02 -6.18 -21.39
C GLN A 344 -29.13 -4.69 -21.75
N VAL A 345 -28.02 -4.03 -22.07
CA VAL A 345 -28.03 -2.63 -22.53
C VAL A 345 -28.74 -2.54 -23.89
N ALA A 346 -28.43 -3.43 -24.82
CA ALA A 346 -29.09 -3.44 -26.12
C ALA A 346 -30.60 -3.71 -25.99
N ASP A 347 -31.00 -4.68 -25.15
CA ASP A 347 -32.39 -5.01 -24.87
C ASP A 347 -33.15 -3.81 -24.24
N LEU A 348 -32.54 -3.11 -23.27
CA LEU A 348 -33.08 -1.90 -22.68
C LEU A 348 -33.26 -0.76 -23.69
N LEU A 349 -32.23 -0.51 -24.51
CA LEU A 349 -32.30 0.53 -25.54
C LEU A 349 -33.36 0.21 -26.60
N ASN A 350 -33.53 -1.07 -26.95
CA ASN A 350 -34.58 -1.50 -27.86
C ASN A 350 -35.97 -1.28 -27.25
N ALA A 351 -36.19 -1.69 -26.00
CA ALA A 351 -37.44 -1.47 -25.29
C ALA A 351 -37.80 0.03 -25.14
N GLU A 352 -36.81 0.89 -24.91
CA GLU A 352 -36.97 2.33 -24.87
C GLU A 352 -37.39 2.89 -26.25
N ALA A 353 -36.69 2.43 -27.31
CA ALA A 353 -36.94 2.88 -28.67
C ALA A 353 -38.32 2.40 -29.23
N THR A 354 -38.79 1.23 -28.79
CA THR A 354 -40.09 0.66 -29.22
C THR A 354 -41.27 1.05 -28.34
N GLY A 355 -41.06 1.80 -27.26
CA GLY A 355 -42.10 2.16 -26.30
C GLY A 355 -42.61 1.05 -25.40
N GLU A 356 -41.95 -0.14 -25.41
CA GLU A 356 -42.35 -1.28 -24.59
C GLU A 356 -42.18 -1.08 -23.09
N LEU A 357 -41.34 -0.11 -22.68
CA LEU A 357 -41.16 0.25 -21.26
C LEU A 357 -42.33 1.00 -20.68
N GLU A 358 -43.01 1.86 -21.48
CA GLU A 358 -44.20 2.58 -21.03
C GLU A 358 -45.39 1.63 -20.88
N SER A 359 -45.54 0.65 -21.78
CA SER A 359 -46.61 -0.36 -21.69
C SER A 359 -46.47 -1.21 -20.43
N ASN A 360 -45.25 -1.70 -20.10
CA ASN A 360 -45.00 -2.54 -18.94
C ASN A 360 -45.18 -1.75 -17.60
N LEU A 361 -44.87 -0.45 -17.55
CA LEU A 361 -45.12 0.39 -16.37
C LEU A 361 -46.62 0.66 -16.18
N VAL A 362 -47.40 0.83 -17.26
CA VAL A 362 -48.85 0.99 -17.21
C VAL A 362 -49.49 -0.32 -16.74
N ASP A 363 -49.06 -1.46 -17.23
CA ASP A 363 -49.54 -2.79 -16.83
C ASP A 363 -49.23 -3.10 -15.38
N MET A 364 -47.99 -2.84 -14.90
CA MET A 364 -47.61 -2.98 -13.48
C MET A 364 -48.42 -2.02 -12.56
N ALA A 365 -48.62 -0.79 -12.97
CA ALA A 365 -49.44 0.16 -12.21
C ALA A 365 -50.92 -0.24 -12.16
N THR A 366 -51.40 -0.87 -13.22
CA THR A 366 -52.75 -1.40 -13.33
C THR A 366 -52.92 -2.66 -12.48
N GLU A 367 -51.93 -3.60 -12.51
CA GLU A 367 -51.92 -4.77 -11.61
C GLU A 367 -51.81 -4.39 -10.12
N MET A 368 -51.00 -3.38 -9.77
CA MET A 368 -50.94 -2.86 -8.38
C MET A 368 -52.25 -2.22 -7.94
N ARG A 369 -52.96 -1.55 -8.84
CA ARG A 369 -54.31 -1.02 -8.56
C ARG A 369 -55.35 -2.12 -8.36
N PHE A 370 -55.31 -3.20 -9.15
CA PHE A 370 -56.21 -4.34 -9.00
C PHE A 370 -55.91 -5.13 -7.71
N ARG A 371 -54.64 -5.31 -7.33
CA ARG A 371 -54.28 -5.94 -6.05
C ARG A 371 -54.69 -5.13 -4.81
N LYS A 372 -54.70 -3.77 -4.90
CA LYS A 372 -55.22 -2.91 -3.81
C LYS A 372 -56.74 -2.84 -3.76
N ALA A 373 -57.44 -3.08 -4.85
CA ALA A 373 -58.89 -3.09 -4.89
C ALA A 373 -59.54 -4.43 -4.54
N GLY A 374 -58.77 -5.54 -4.59
CA GLY A 374 -59.27 -6.90 -4.34
C GLY A 374 -59.03 -7.46 -2.92
N GLY A 375 -58.61 -6.63 -1.99
CA GLY A 375 -58.30 -7.08 -0.62
C GLY A 375 -59.33 -6.62 0.39
N TRP A 376 -60.54 -7.16 0.32
CA TRP A 376 -61.51 -7.27 1.45
C TRP A 376 -62.63 -8.22 1.06
N SER A 377 -62.50 -9.46 1.36
CA SER A 377 -63.61 -10.36 1.71
C SER A 377 -63.04 -11.53 2.48
#